data_f0a82f5102a3b1ed599aff03254c8618
#
_entry.id   f0a82f5102a3b1ed599aff03254c8618
#
_cell.length_a   1.000
_cell.length_b   1.000
_cell.length_c   1.000
_cell.angle_alpha   90.00
_cell.angle_beta   90.00
_cell.angle_gamma   90.00
#
_symmetry.space_group_name_H-M   'P 1'
#
loop_
_entity.id
_entity.type
_entity.pdbx_description
1 polymer ?
#
loop_
_entity_poly.entity_id
_entity_poly.type
_entity_poly.pdbx_seq_one_letter_code
_entity_poly.pdbx_strand_id
1 'polypeptide(L)' 'AGDTMEVQKLKSEIRFLKRGNQRDFEDIGKAVYEKFTKNEIQDMDMIALCEAIEKRDEQIEIYEEQIVRIKEEL' A
#
# COMPACT_ATOMS: atom_id res chain seq x y z
N ALA A 1 -34.50 -12.23 -7.10
CA ALA A 1 -33.89 -12.50 -8.35
C ALA A 1 -32.39 -12.61 -8.22
N GLY A 2 -31.85 -13.80 -8.46
CA GLY A 2 -30.41 -14.01 -8.41
C GLY A 2 -29.72 -13.60 -9.71
N ASP A 3 -28.41 -13.52 -9.65
CA ASP A 3 -27.60 -13.28 -10.84
C ASP A 3 -27.60 -14.53 -11.71
N THR A 4 -27.64 -14.32 -13.03
CA THR A 4 -27.45 -15.40 -13.99
C THR A 4 -25.99 -15.85 -13.98
N MET A 5 -25.69 -17.01 -14.56
CA MET A 5 -24.30 -17.46 -14.71
C MET A 5 -23.47 -16.48 -15.53
N GLU A 6 -24.08 -15.88 -16.55
CA GLU A 6 -23.41 -14.86 -17.35
C GLU A 6 -23.01 -13.64 -16.52
N VAL A 7 -23.94 -13.14 -15.69
CA VAL A 7 -23.68 -12.01 -14.79
C VAL A 7 -22.58 -12.35 -13.78
N GLN A 8 -22.61 -13.55 -13.20
CA GLN A 8 -21.59 -13.98 -12.24
C GLN A 8 -20.22 -14.10 -12.90
N LYS A 9 -20.15 -14.56 -14.14
CA LYS A 9 -18.91 -14.61 -14.91
C LYS A 9 -18.33 -13.21 -15.11
N LEU A 10 -19.18 -12.26 -15.50
CA LEU A 10 -18.76 -10.86 -15.68
C LEU A 10 -18.28 -10.25 -14.37
N LYS A 11 -18.97 -10.51 -13.27
CA LYS A 11 -18.54 -10.05 -11.95
C LYS A 11 -17.18 -10.62 -11.55
N SER A 12 -16.94 -11.88 -11.86
CA SER A 12 -15.64 -12.52 -11.62
C SER A 12 -14.53 -11.85 -12.43
N GLU A 13 -14.80 -11.56 -13.70
CA GLU A 13 -13.84 -10.85 -14.55
C GLU A 13 -13.55 -9.43 -14.05
N ILE A 14 -14.60 -8.74 -13.59
CA ILE A 14 -14.42 -7.40 -12.98
C ILE A 14 -13.54 -7.48 -11.75
N ARG A 15 -13.77 -8.44 -10.86
CA ARG A 15 -12.92 -8.61 -9.66
C ARG A 15 -11.48 -8.89 -10.03
N PHE A 16 -11.25 -9.72 -11.05
CA PHE A 16 -9.91 -10.00 -11.54
C PHE A 16 -9.20 -8.73 -12.01
N LEU A 17 -9.89 -7.92 -12.81
CA LEU A 17 -9.34 -6.65 -13.32
C LEU A 17 -9.07 -5.66 -12.20
N LYS A 18 -9.99 -5.56 -11.24
CA LYS A 18 -9.81 -4.68 -10.06
C LYS A 18 -8.60 -5.09 -9.22
N ARG A 19 -8.37 -6.41 -9.05
CA ARG A 19 -7.17 -6.87 -8.33
C ARG A 19 -5.89 -6.51 -9.08
N GLY A 20 -5.91 -6.59 -10.41
CA GLY A 20 -4.80 -6.12 -11.22
C GLY A 20 -4.51 -4.65 -11.03
N ASN A 21 -5.57 -3.84 -11.05
CA ASN A 21 -5.45 -2.41 -10.80
C ASN A 21 -4.89 -2.12 -9.40
N GLN A 22 -5.34 -2.86 -8.39
CA GLN A 22 -4.86 -2.68 -7.03
C GLN A 22 -3.37 -2.95 -6.92
N ARG A 23 -2.88 -4.03 -7.53
CA ARG A 23 -1.45 -4.32 -7.56
C ARG A 23 -0.66 -3.23 -8.26
N ASP A 24 -1.19 -2.72 -9.37
CA ASP A 24 -0.51 -1.65 -10.12
C ASP A 24 -0.48 -0.34 -9.33
N PHE A 25 -1.56 -0.01 -8.61
CA PHE A 25 -1.56 1.14 -7.72
C PHE A 25 -0.49 1.00 -6.62
N GLU A 26 -0.34 -0.18 -6.05
CA GLU A 26 0.71 -0.45 -5.05
C GLU A 26 2.09 -0.29 -5.66
N ASP A 27 2.31 -0.81 -6.86
CA ASP A 27 3.60 -0.71 -7.54
C ASP A 27 3.93 0.74 -7.90
N ILE A 28 2.94 1.51 -8.37
CA ILE A 28 3.11 2.94 -8.61
C ILE A 28 3.48 3.65 -7.32
N GLY A 29 2.79 3.34 -6.23
CA GLY A 29 3.07 3.94 -4.93
C GLY A 29 4.50 3.66 -4.45
N LYS A 30 4.94 2.42 -4.57
CA LYS A 30 6.32 2.03 -4.21
C LYS A 30 7.35 2.76 -5.07
N ALA A 31 7.10 2.85 -6.37
CA ALA A 31 8.01 3.54 -7.30
C ALA A 31 8.11 5.03 -6.98
N VAL A 32 7.00 5.67 -6.67
CA VAL A 32 6.96 7.08 -6.28
C VAL A 32 7.70 7.29 -4.96
N TYR A 33 7.47 6.42 -3.97
CA TYR A 33 8.15 6.51 -2.68
C TYR A 33 9.66 6.36 -2.83
N GLU A 34 10.12 5.44 -3.66
CA GLU A 34 11.55 5.27 -3.95
C GLU A 34 12.15 6.56 -4.52
N LYS A 35 11.45 7.20 -5.46
CA LYS A 35 11.89 8.49 -6.01
C LYS A 35 11.90 9.58 -4.94
N PHE A 36 10.92 9.57 -4.05
CA PHE A 36 10.88 10.52 -2.93
C PHE A 36 12.13 10.39 -2.05
N THR A 37 12.56 9.17 -1.73
CA THR A 37 13.78 8.96 -0.91
C THR A 37 15.04 9.46 -1.60
N LYS A 38 15.01 9.63 -2.92
CA LYS A 38 16.13 10.16 -3.72
C LYS A 38 15.98 11.66 -4.04
N ASN A 39 14.97 12.31 -3.46
CA ASN A 39 14.66 13.73 -3.70
C ASN A 39 14.31 14.02 -5.18
N GLU A 40 13.68 13.05 -5.85
CA GLU A 40 13.31 13.17 -7.26
C GLU A 40 11.85 13.53 -7.49
N ILE A 41 11.08 13.78 -6.42
CA ILE A 41 9.66 14.13 -6.49
C ILE A 41 9.48 15.62 -6.18
N GLN A 42 8.75 16.32 -7.05
CA GLN A 42 8.49 17.75 -6.89
C GLN A 42 7.01 18.06 -6.62
N ASP A 43 6.11 17.14 -6.94
CA ASP A 43 4.68 17.33 -6.73
C ASP A 43 4.37 17.36 -5.24
N MET A 44 3.71 18.45 -4.79
CA MET A 44 3.47 18.68 -3.36
C MET A 44 2.53 17.64 -2.75
N ASP A 45 1.52 17.19 -3.50
CA ASP A 45 0.59 16.18 -3.00
C ASP A 45 1.28 14.82 -2.85
N MET A 46 2.13 14.46 -3.79
CA MET A 46 2.92 13.23 -3.69
C MET A 46 3.90 13.29 -2.54
N ILE A 47 4.56 14.44 -2.34
CA ILE A 47 5.48 14.64 -1.21
C ILE A 47 4.74 14.46 0.11
N ALA A 48 3.55 15.06 0.25
CA ALA A 48 2.75 14.93 1.48
C ALA A 48 2.39 13.47 1.78
N LEU A 49 1.98 12.71 0.77
CA LEU A 49 1.68 11.29 0.92
C LEU A 49 2.92 10.48 1.30
N CYS A 50 4.05 10.76 0.67
CA CYS A 50 5.31 10.09 0.98
C CYS A 50 5.80 10.41 2.40
N GLU A 51 5.68 11.66 2.84
CA GLU A 51 6.01 12.06 4.21
C GLU A 51 5.14 11.34 5.24
N ALA A 52 3.85 11.16 4.93
CA ALA A 52 2.95 10.41 5.80
C ALA A 52 3.38 8.93 5.93
N ILE A 53 3.81 8.32 4.83
CA ILE A 53 4.35 6.95 4.83
C ILE A 53 5.63 6.89 5.69
N GLU A 54 6.54 7.82 5.49
CA GLU A 54 7.79 7.89 6.24
C GLU A 54 7.54 7.95 7.74
N LYS A 55 6.59 8.79 8.18
CA LYS A 55 6.24 8.89 9.59
C LYS A 55 5.65 7.61 10.15
N ARG A 56 4.79 6.93 9.37
CA ARG A 56 4.23 5.64 9.79
C ARG A 56 5.31 4.57 9.88
N ASP A 57 6.24 4.54 8.95
CA ASP A 57 7.36 3.60 8.97
C ASP A 57 8.25 3.80 10.20
N GLU A 58 8.52 5.06 10.57
CA GLU A 58 9.25 5.38 11.79
C GLU A 58 8.50 4.87 13.03
N GLN A 59 7.20 5.06 13.08
CA GLN A 59 6.38 4.58 14.20
C GLN A 59 6.32 3.05 14.25
N ILE A 60 6.24 2.40 13.10
CA ILE A 60 6.28 0.94 12.99
C ILE A 60 7.61 0.42 13.56
N GLU A 61 8.72 1.03 13.19
CA GLU A 61 10.04 0.66 13.68
C GLU A 61 10.13 0.75 15.20
N ILE A 62 9.60 1.84 15.78
CA ILE A 62 9.55 2.01 17.23
C ILE A 62 8.76 0.89 17.91
N TYR A 63 7.59 0.56 17.36
CA TYR A 63 6.75 -0.53 17.90
C TYR A 63 7.42 -1.89 17.77
N GLU A 64 8.08 -2.15 16.66
CA GLU A 64 8.81 -3.40 16.45
C GLU A 64 9.94 -3.57 17.47
N GLU A 65 10.67 -2.48 17.76
CA GLU A 65 11.70 -2.48 18.80
C GLU A 65 11.12 -2.74 20.20
N GLN A 66 9.95 -2.17 20.48
CA GLN A 66 9.27 -2.42 21.76
C GLN A 66 8.85 -3.90 21.89
N ILE A 67 8.36 -4.49 20.81
CA ILE A 67 7.98 -5.91 20.78
C ILE A 67 9.20 -6.78 21.06
N VAL A 68 10.33 -6.50 20.42
CA VAL A 68 11.58 -7.24 20.66
C VAL A 68 11.97 -7.17 22.13
N ARG A 69 11.95 -5.98 22.73
CA ARG A 69 12.29 -5.82 24.16
C ARG A 69 11.35 -6.58 25.09
N ILE A 70 10.04 -6.55 24.80
CA ILE A 70 9.06 -7.30 25.59
C ILE A 70 9.33 -8.79 25.48
N LYS A 71 9.62 -9.32 24.29
CA LYS A 71 9.92 -10.73 24.08
C LYS A 71 11.21 -11.17 24.80
N GLU A 72 12.21 -10.29 24.86
CA GLU A 72 13.46 -10.58 25.55
C GLU A 72 13.29 -10.70 27.06
N GLU A 73 12.26 -10.05 27.61
CA GLU A 73 11.96 -10.11 29.04
C GLU A 73 11.13 -11.34 29.44
N LEU A 74 10.59 -12.07 28.47
CA LEU A 74 9.83 -13.27 28.73
C LEU A 74 10.75 -14.48 28.86
#